data_beae45d6ef441f3338327944dbca5ea2
#
_entry.id   beae45d6ef441f3338327944dbca5ea2
#
_cell.length_a   1.000
_cell.length_b   1.000
_cell.length_c   1.000
_cell.angle_alpha   90.00
_cell.angle_beta   90.00
_cell.angle_gamma   90.00
#
_symmetry.space_group_name_H-M   'P 1'
#
loop_
_entity.id
_entity.type
_entity.pdbx_description
1 polymer ?
#
loop_
_entity_poly.entity_id
_entity_poly.type
_entity_poly.pdbx_seq_one_letter_code
_entity_poly.pdbx_strand_id
1 'polypeptide(L)'
;SGSYDYLTDTFKVMEGSNWYAASKDVVAYYMDPRNFLDERFIFMFEKLSFDESYQTVEAINAILNGKDIKEKSSVIYEAGKTYNANAIYLASRIKQETGGNYTGNSLKGSTITYNGNTYYPVYNPYNIGANTGVYDGLVWAVSGTSYLRPWLSLDNAIKGGANFITYYYISKGQDTSYFQKFNVSSYSAYAAYAHQYMTNIRGAANEASITYDGYKEMDLLNSVNYKFVIPVYDNMPSNVSMLPNGGNPNNHLKNLTINGKTINGFSHDNFSYNYYVGSGINKVQIAGEVINSKASIKGVGEINLTGDKTVVTIKVTAENGSVQDYIVNIIKTDGANVSVNDIVASSAVPVSESSFILTAGYTAEALRELFLKSCSSAEISFNNNKSGLLATGDEITIKNGDDTKTYSIAIKGDTSGDANINIADLLKVQKHILGYINL
;
A
#
# COMPACT_ATOMS: atom_id res chain seq x y z
N SER A 1 5.49 -4.38 -3.02
CA SER A 1 4.37 -3.45 -2.91
C SER A 1 3.38 -3.98 -1.89
N GLY A 2 2.89 -3.13 -1.02
CA GLY A 2 2.05 -3.54 0.08
C GLY A 2 0.58 -3.88 -0.23
N SER A 3 0.17 -3.91 -1.50
CA SER A 3 -1.25 -4.03 -1.83
C SER A 3 -1.80 -5.46 -1.89
N TYR A 4 -0.94 -6.45 -1.95
CA TYR A 4 -1.31 -7.86 -2.09
C TYR A 4 -0.46 -8.72 -1.16
N ASP A 5 -1.09 -9.68 -0.50
CA ASP A 5 -0.42 -10.70 0.29
C ASP A 5 -0.34 -11.99 -0.56
N TYR A 6 0.86 -12.30 -1.01
CA TYR A 6 1.10 -13.44 -1.88
C TYR A 6 0.90 -14.78 -1.17
N LEU A 7 1.16 -14.86 0.14
CA LEU A 7 0.99 -16.11 0.92
C LEU A 7 -0.48 -16.47 1.12
N THR A 8 -1.30 -15.49 1.47
CA THR A 8 -2.73 -15.69 1.70
C THR A 8 -3.56 -15.58 0.42
N ASP A 9 -2.91 -15.21 -0.71
CA ASP A 9 -3.54 -15.01 -2.01
C ASP A 9 -4.70 -14.01 -1.97
N THR A 10 -4.53 -12.91 -1.21
CA THR A 10 -5.57 -11.91 -0.98
C THR A 10 -5.05 -10.49 -1.12
N PHE A 11 -5.95 -9.56 -1.51
CA PHE A 11 -5.65 -8.14 -1.44
C PHE A 11 -5.68 -7.65 0.01
N LYS A 12 -4.74 -6.76 0.38
CA LYS A 12 -4.69 -6.18 1.72
C LYS A 12 -5.84 -5.20 1.91
N VAL A 13 -6.75 -5.53 2.80
CA VAL A 13 -7.82 -4.63 3.23
C VAL A 13 -7.22 -3.56 4.16
N MET A 14 -7.53 -2.28 3.89
CA MET A 14 -7.04 -1.14 4.67
C MET A 14 -8.10 -0.57 5.60
N GLU A 15 -9.36 -0.53 5.12
CA GLU A 15 -10.48 0.04 5.88
C GLU A 15 -11.79 -0.61 5.46
N GLY A 16 -12.63 -0.97 6.43
CA GLY A 16 -13.89 -1.65 6.15
C GLY A 16 -13.70 -2.96 5.39
N SER A 17 -14.70 -3.37 4.62
CA SER A 17 -14.68 -4.64 3.86
C SER A 17 -14.26 -4.48 2.40
N ASN A 18 -14.24 -3.26 1.86
CA ASN A 18 -14.13 -3.00 0.42
C ASN A 18 -13.00 -2.03 0.02
N TRP A 19 -12.20 -1.56 0.98
CA TRP A 19 -11.10 -0.65 0.71
C TRP A 19 -9.76 -1.38 0.76
N TYR A 20 -9.09 -1.44 -0.38
CA TYR A 20 -7.81 -2.12 -0.56
C TYR A 20 -6.68 -1.12 -0.77
N ALA A 21 -5.47 -1.47 -0.30
CA ALA A 21 -4.29 -0.68 -0.60
C ALA A 21 -4.03 -0.65 -2.13
N ALA A 22 -3.76 0.53 -2.67
CA ALA A 22 -3.35 0.65 -4.07
C ALA A 22 -1.94 0.08 -4.29
N SER A 23 -1.73 -0.65 -5.39
CA SER A 23 -0.39 -1.09 -5.77
C SER A 23 0.46 0.10 -6.24
N LYS A 24 1.78 -0.09 -6.27
CA LYS A 24 2.72 0.92 -6.80
C LYS A 24 2.32 1.38 -8.21
N ASP A 25 1.95 0.46 -9.08
CA ASP A 25 1.59 0.77 -10.46
C ASP A 25 0.28 1.55 -10.57
N VAL A 26 -0.71 1.22 -9.72
CA VAL A 26 -1.95 2.01 -9.61
C VAL A 26 -1.67 3.42 -9.11
N VAL A 27 -0.80 3.57 -8.10
CA VAL A 27 -0.38 4.91 -7.62
C VAL A 27 0.34 5.68 -8.73
N ALA A 28 1.29 5.04 -9.43
CA ALA A 28 2.02 5.65 -10.54
C ALA A 28 1.07 6.12 -11.66
N TYR A 29 0.06 5.33 -12.01
CA TYR A 29 -0.95 5.71 -13.00
C TYR A 29 -1.70 6.99 -12.60
N TYR A 30 -2.22 7.06 -11.35
CA TYR A 30 -2.97 8.22 -10.89
C TYR A 30 -2.09 9.45 -10.60
N MET A 31 -0.79 9.26 -10.38
CA MET A 31 0.18 10.34 -10.24
C MET A 31 0.71 10.85 -11.59
N ASP A 32 0.60 10.09 -12.66
CA ASP A 32 1.05 10.54 -13.99
C ASP A 32 0.01 11.50 -14.59
N PRO A 33 0.27 12.83 -14.65
CA PRO A 33 -0.72 13.78 -15.11
C PRO A 33 -1.11 13.56 -16.58
N ARG A 34 -0.26 12.94 -17.39
CA ARG A 34 -0.52 12.66 -18.81
C ARG A 34 -1.75 11.76 -19.03
N ASN A 35 -2.12 10.96 -18.02
CA ASN A 35 -3.30 10.10 -18.06
C ASN A 35 -4.62 10.86 -17.92
N PHE A 36 -4.57 12.15 -17.60
CA PHE A 36 -5.74 12.96 -17.22
C PHE A 36 -5.84 14.28 -17.99
N LEU A 37 -5.16 14.40 -19.14
CA LEU A 37 -5.19 15.58 -20.01
C LEU A 37 -6.29 15.49 -21.07
N ASP A 38 -7.42 14.93 -20.72
CA ASP A 38 -8.61 14.91 -21.55
C ASP A 38 -9.65 15.94 -21.07
N GLU A 39 -10.73 16.10 -21.83
CA GLU A 39 -11.77 17.10 -21.58
C GLU A 39 -12.41 16.96 -20.18
N ARG A 40 -12.55 15.74 -19.66
CA ARG A 40 -13.19 15.46 -18.37
C ARG A 40 -12.22 15.59 -17.20
N PHE A 41 -11.08 14.94 -17.30
CA PHE A 41 -10.17 14.82 -16.16
C PHE A 41 -9.20 16.00 -16.04
N ILE A 42 -9.10 16.90 -17.02
CA ILE A 42 -8.28 18.11 -16.93
C ILE A 42 -8.63 18.97 -15.72
N PHE A 43 -9.88 18.91 -15.24
CA PHE A 43 -10.36 19.62 -14.04
C PHE A 43 -9.69 19.13 -12.74
N MET A 44 -8.95 18.02 -12.77
CA MET A 44 -8.08 17.63 -11.68
C MET A 44 -6.97 18.67 -11.41
N PHE A 45 -6.62 19.44 -12.42
CA PHE A 45 -5.58 20.47 -12.42
C PHE A 45 -6.15 21.89 -12.41
N GLU A 46 -7.46 22.06 -12.27
CA GLU A 46 -8.08 23.38 -12.18
C GLU A 46 -7.49 24.16 -10.99
N LYS A 47 -7.04 25.38 -11.24
CA LYS A 47 -6.52 26.27 -10.20
C LYS A 47 -7.64 26.72 -9.27
N LEU A 48 -7.59 26.27 -8.02
CA LEU A 48 -8.60 26.55 -6.99
C LEU A 48 -8.32 27.81 -6.17
N SER A 49 -7.19 28.48 -6.38
CA SER A 49 -6.89 29.79 -5.80
C SER A 49 -7.50 30.92 -6.62
N PHE A 50 -7.66 32.09 -5.97
CA PHE A 50 -8.22 33.28 -6.62
C PHE A 50 -7.31 33.82 -7.72
N ASP A 51 -7.91 34.24 -8.85
CA ASP A 51 -7.20 34.86 -9.96
C ASP A 51 -8.15 35.87 -10.66
N GLU A 52 -7.96 37.15 -10.38
CA GLU A 52 -8.83 38.22 -10.88
C GLU A 52 -8.77 38.42 -12.40
N SER A 53 -7.78 37.78 -13.06
CA SER A 53 -7.68 37.91 -14.54
C SER A 53 -8.83 37.24 -15.31
N TYR A 54 -9.56 36.31 -14.66
CA TYR A 54 -10.71 35.64 -15.29
C TYR A 54 -11.88 35.38 -14.34
N GLN A 55 -11.68 35.44 -13.05
CA GLN A 55 -12.73 35.25 -12.04
C GLN A 55 -13.37 36.60 -11.75
N THR A 56 -14.50 36.87 -12.38
CA THR A 56 -15.22 38.14 -12.28
C THR A 56 -16.63 37.95 -11.73
N VAL A 57 -17.25 39.03 -11.28
CA VAL A 57 -18.67 39.04 -10.85
C VAL A 57 -19.59 38.62 -12.02
N GLU A 58 -19.24 39.01 -13.26
CA GLU A 58 -19.99 38.63 -14.47
C GLU A 58 -19.92 37.14 -14.73
N ALA A 59 -18.74 36.52 -14.56
CA ALA A 59 -18.59 35.05 -14.69
C ALA A 59 -19.44 34.34 -13.62
N ILE A 60 -19.43 34.79 -12.38
CA ILE A 60 -20.27 34.24 -11.30
C ILE A 60 -21.75 34.42 -11.62
N ASN A 61 -22.16 35.62 -12.14
CA ASN A 61 -23.53 35.87 -12.57
C ASN A 61 -23.98 34.91 -13.69
N ALA A 62 -23.10 34.56 -14.60
CA ALA A 62 -23.39 33.56 -15.66
C ALA A 62 -23.67 32.18 -15.07
N ILE A 63 -22.84 31.74 -14.11
CA ILE A 63 -23.00 30.44 -13.41
C ILE A 63 -24.34 30.37 -12.67
N LEU A 64 -24.70 31.46 -11.98
CA LEU A 64 -25.87 31.54 -11.11
C LEU A 64 -27.10 32.07 -11.84
N ASN A 65 -27.05 32.18 -13.17
CA ASN A 65 -28.19 32.70 -13.92
C ASN A 65 -29.46 31.86 -13.69
N GLY A 66 -30.58 32.53 -13.47
CA GLY A 66 -31.86 31.89 -13.13
C GLY A 66 -31.96 31.32 -11.72
N LYS A 67 -30.99 31.61 -10.83
CA LYS A 67 -30.97 31.16 -9.44
C LYS A 67 -31.09 32.33 -8.47
N ASP A 68 -31.79 32.15 -7.34
CA ASP A 68 -32.01 33.20 -6.33
C ASP A 68 -30.67 33.69 -5.76
N ILE A 69 -29.72 32.78 -5.53
CA ILE A 69 -28.39 33.12 -4.97
C ILE A 69 -27.55 34.04 -5.86
N LYS A 70 -27.96 34.29 -7.12
CA LYS A 70 -27.30 35.24 -8.03
C LYS A 70 -27.13 36.60 -7.44
N GLU A 71 -28.04 37.06 -6.62
CA GLU A 71 -27.93 38.37 -5.93
C GLU A 71 -26.71 38.48 -5.01
N LYS A 72 -26.09 37.32 -4.65
CA LYS A 72 -24.89 37.21 -3.83
C LYS A 72 -23.58 37.08 -4.63
N SER A 73 -23.61 37.25 -5.94
CA SER A 73 -22.41 37.10 -6.78
C SER A 73 -21.25 37.98 -6.35
N SER A 74 -21.51 39.22 -5.98
CA SER A 74 -20.46 40.12 -5.43
C SER A 74 -19.89 39.62 -4.10
N VAL A 75 -20.73 39.02 -3.25
CA VAL A 75 -20.29 38.44 -1.96
C VAL A 75 -19.42 37.23 -2.20
N ILE A 76 -19.76 36.39 -3.18
CA ILE A 76 -18.98 35.20 -3.58
C ILE A 76 -17.63 35.64 -4.16
N TYR A 77 -17.60 36.64 -5.02
CA TYR A 77 -16.37 37.22 -5.57
C TYR A 77 -15.45 37.75 -4.45
N GLU A 78 -15.99 38.59 -3.53
CA GLU A 78 -15.22 39.11 -2.41
C GLU A 78 -14.75 38.02 -1.44
N ALA A 79 -15.55 36.98 -1.23
CA ALA A 79 -15.13 35.80 -0.47
C ALA A 79 -13.94 35.10 -1.13
N GLY A 80 -14.00 34.87 -2.45
CA GLY A 80 -12.90 34.34 -3.23
C GLY A 80 -11.63 35.17 -3.09
N LYS A 81 -11.71 36.47 -3.31
CA LYS A 81 -10.59 37.41 -3.20
C LYS A 81 -10.00 37.44 -1.78
N THR A 82 -10.84 37.49 -0.76
CA THR A 82 -10.40 37.60 0.64
C THR A 82 -9.68 36.37 1.13
N TYR A 83 -10.18 35.22 0.77
CA TYR A 83 -9.67 33.91 1.28
C TYR A 83 -8.83 33.15 0.25
N ASN A 84 -8.49 33.78 -0.89
CA ASN A 84 -7.73 33.17 -1.96
C ASN A 84 -8.38 31.86 -2.50
N ALA A 85 -9.72 31.91 -2.70
CA ALA A 85 -10.48 30.79 -3.29
C ALA A 85 -10.94 31.16 -4.70
N ASN A 86 -10.90 30.19 -5.63
CA ASN A 86 -11.48 30.38 -6.96
C ASN A 86 -12.98 30.70 -6.85
N ALA A 87 -13.37 31.93 -7.22
CA ALA A 87 -14.73 32.42 -7.08
C ALA A 87 -15.73 31.69 -8.01
N ILE A 88 -15.26 31.21 -9.18
CA ILE A 88 -16.04 30.36 -10.12
C ILE A 88 -16.32 29.01 -9.44
N TYR A 89 -15.31 28.41 -8.85
CA TYR A 89 -15.44 27.16 -8.09
C TYR A 89 -16.42 27.32 -6.92
N LEU A 90 -16.31 28.39 -6.13
CA LEU A 90 -17.23 28.65 -5.02
C LEU A 90 -18.69 28.77 -5.49
N ALA A 91 -18.95 29.51 -6.58
CA ALA A 91 -20.28 29.64 -7.15
C ALA A 91 -20.83 28.30 -7.68
N SER A 92 -19.98 27.55 -8.35
CA SER A 92 -20.33 26.22 -8.88
C SER A 92 -20.66 25.25 -7.75
N ARG A 93 -19.87 25.23 -6.68
CA ARG A 93 -20.14 24.40 -5.49
C ARG A 93 -21.48 24.77 -4.84
N ILE A 94 -21.77 26.05 -4.63
CA ILE A 94 -23.07 26.49 -4.08
C ILE A 94 -24.23 25.98 -4.96
N LYS A 95 -24.12 26.15 -6.28
CA LYS A 95 -25.14 25.68 -7.23
C LYS A 95 -25.30 24.16 -7.18
N GLN A 96 -24.20 23.41 -7.17
CA GLN A 96 -24.18 21.96 -7.10
C GLN A 96 -24.78 21.42 -5.79
N GLU A 97 -24.35 21.95 -4.64
CA GLU A 97 -24.73 21.44 -3.32
C GLU A 97 -26.18 21.82 -2.92
N THR A 98 -26.71 22.91 -3.43
CA THR A 98 -27.98 23.47 -2.95
C THR A 98 -29.01 23.74 -4.06
N GLY A 99 -28.63 23.57 -5.34
CA GLY A 99 -29.43 24.00 -6.48
C GLY A 99 -29.49 25.53 -6.66
N GLY A 100 -28.93 26.31 -5.74
CA GLY A 100 -28.84 27.78 -5.80
C GLY A 100 -30.16 28.55 -5.57
N ASN A 101 -31.27 27.87 -5.21
CA ASN A 101 -32.56 28.51 -4.93
C ASN A 101 -32.87 28.52 -3.43
N TYR A 102 -33.56 29.55 -2.95
CA TYR A 102 -33.87 29.75 -1.52
C TYR A 102 -34.94 28.78 -0.98
N THR A 103 -35.32 27.79 -1.72
CA THR A 103 -36.24 26.72 -1.29
C THR A 103 -35.56 25.63 -0.47
N GLY A 104 -34.26 25.44 -0.68
CA GLY A 104 -33.46 24.43 0.04
C GLY A 104 -33.14 24.84 1.48
N ASN A 105 -33.11 23.88 2.41
CA ASN A 105 -32.86 24.12 3.84
C ASN A 105 -31.54 24.87 4.10
N SER A 106 -30.51 24.65 3.29
CA SER A 106 -29.19 25.28 3.43
C SER A 106 -29.19 26.75 3.04
N LEU A 107 -30.14 27.23 2.24
CA LEU A 107 -30.18 28.60 1.70
C LEU A 107 -31.40 29.45 2.16
N LYS A 108 -32.49 28.81 2.62
CA LYS A 108 -33.72 29.58 3.00
C LYS A 108 -33.67 30.20 4.39
N GLY A 109 -32.68 29.87 5.18
CA GLY A 109 -32.62 30.22 6.62
C GLY A 109 -33.41 29.24 7.48
N SER A 110 -32.76 28.27 8.07
CA SER A 110 -33.37 27.23 8.89
C SER A 110 -33.29 27.54 10.38
N THR A 111 -34.22 26.97 11.18
CA THR A 111 -34.17 27.03 12.64
C THR A 111 -33.40 25.81 13.14
N ILE A 112 -32.36 26.00 13.95
CA ILE A 112 -31.54 24.93 14.52
C ILE A 112 -31.45 25.09 16.02
N THR A 113 -31.71 24.01 16.76
CA THR A 113 -31.46 23.94 18.19
C THR A 113 -30.18 23.13 18.45
N TYR A 114 -29.21 23.79 19.13
CA TYR A 114 -27.92 23.16 19.44
C TYR A 114 -27.50 23.58 20.87
N ASN A 115 -27.16 22.60 21.71
CA ASN A 115 -26.80 22.79 23.13
C ASN A 115 -27.80 23.67 23.90
N GLY A 116 -29.10 23.43 23.70
CA GLY A 116 -30.18 24.19 24.38
C GLY A 116 -30.46 25.61 23.85
N ASN A 117 -29.70 26.08 22.88
CA ASN A 117 -29.93 27.39 22.23
C ASN A 117 -30.60 27.18 20.86
N THR A 118 -31.53 28.08 20.53
CA THR A 118 -32.17 28.08 19.22
C THR A 118 -31.60 29.21 18.37
N TYR A 119 -31.16 28.86 17.17
CA TYR A 119 -30.56 29.78 16.18
C TYR A 119 -31.50 29.91 14.99
N TYR A 120 -31.68 31.14 14.52
CA TYR A 120 -32.46 31.47 13.32
C TYR A 120 -32.08 32.86 12.80
N PRO A 121 -31.93 33.03 11.49
CA PRO A 121 -31.84 32.04 10.44
C PRO A 121 -30.44 31.40 10.38
N VAL A 122 -30.33 30.10 10.04
CA VAL A 122 -29.07 29.40 9.87
C VAL A 122 -28.90 29.00 8.40
N TYR A 123 -27.69 29.25 7.87
CA TYR A 123 -27.35 28.98 6.47
C TYR A 123 -26.11 28.05 6.34
N ASN A 124 -26.03 27.28 5.27
CA ASN A 124 -24.83 26.48 4.91
C ASN A 124 -24.78 26.25 3.40
N PRO A 125 -24.36 27.25 2.60
CA PRO A 125 -24.41 27.19 1.15
C PRO A 125 -23.52 26.10 0.53
N TYR A 126 -22.53 25.57 1.26
CA TYR A 126 -21.59 24.56 0.78
C TYR A 126 -21.85 23.18 1.41
N ASN A 127 -22.89 22.99 2.19
CA ASN A 127 -23.18 21.77 2.93
C ASN A 127 -22.00 21.22 3.77
N ILE A 128 -21.13 22.09 4.27
CA ILE A 128 -19.98 21.71 5.11
C ILE A 128 -20.46 21.01 6.38
N GLY A 129 -19.87 19.84 6.69
CA GLY A 129 -20.25 19.06 7.86
C GLY A 129 -21.56 18.25 7.70
N ALA A 130 -22.14 18.18 6.52
CA ALA A 130 -23.35 17.41 6.21
C ALA A 130 -23.06 15.91 6.02
N ASN A 131 -22.50 15.25 7.04
CA ASN A 131 -22.01 13.87 6.94
C ASN A 131 -23.12 12.85 6.70
N THR A 132 -24.28 13.01 7.34
CA THR A 132 -25.45 12.13 7.17
C THR A 132 -26.64 12.85 6.52
N GLY A 133 -26.58 14.18 6.37
CA GLY A 133 -27.61 14.99 5.73
C GLY A 133 -27.49 16.48 6.04
N VAL A 134 -28.35 17.26 5.39
CA VAL A 134 -28.36 18.74 5.46
C VAL A 134 -28.47 19.26 6.91
N TYR A 135 -29.19 18.55 7.77
CA TYR A 135 -29.36 18.93 9.18
C TYR A 135 -28.04 18.98 9.93
N ASP A 136 -27.17 17.98 9.75
CA ASP A 136 -25.83 17.94 10.38
C ASP A 136 -24.98 19.12 9.95
N GLY A 137 -25.03 19.46 8.67
CA GLY A 137 -24.33 20.65 8.15
C GLY A 137 -24.84 21.95 8.75
N LEU A 138 -26.15 22.08 9.01
CA LEU A 138 -26.72 23.25 9.69
C LEU A 138 -26.37 23.27 11.18
N VAL A 139 -26.31 22.12 11.85
CA VAL A 139 -25.78 22.03 13.23
C VAL A 139 -24.31 22.44 13.25
N TRP A 140 -23.49 21.96 12.29
CA TRP A 140 -22.10 22.37 12.18
C TRP A 140 -21.97 23.90 12.00
N ALA A 141 -22.84 24.54 11.23
CA ALA A 141 -22.85 25.97 11.00
C ALA A 141 -23.04 26.80 12.27
N VAL A 142 -23.59 26.25 13.34
CA VAL A 142 -23.79 26.90 14.65
C VAL A 142 -22.93 26.35 15.77
N SER A 143 -22.18 25.27 15.54
CA SER A 143 -21.46 24.54 16.59
C SER A 143 -20.07 25.12 16.96
N GLY A 144 -19.72 26.31 16.54
CA GLY A 144 -18.42 26.88 16.84
C GLY A 144 -18.29 28.34 16.48
N THR A 145 -17.09 28.90 16.67
CA THR A 145 -16.78 30.34 16.41
C THR A 145 -15.79 30.54 15.26
N SER A 146 -15.09 29.51 14.80
CA SER A 146 -14.18 29.57 13.66
C SER A 146 -14.95 29.76 12.35
N TYR A 147 -14.31 30.32 11.33
CA TYR A 147 -14.89 30.50 9.99
C TYR A 147 -16.16 31.35 9.99
N LEU A 148 -16.17 32.42 10.78
CA LEU A 148 -17.30 33.34 10.93
C LEU A 148 -18.59 32.66 11.46
N ARG A 149 -18.51 31.50 12.12
CA ARG A 149 -19.65 30.85 12.76
C ARG A 149 -20.03 31.57 14.07
N PRO A 150 -21.29 31.54 14.48
CA PRO A 150 -22.45 30.90 13.84
C PRO A 150 -22.89 31.61 12.55
N TRP A 151 -23.28 30.85 11.52
CA TRP A 151 -23.70 31.36 10.22
C TRP A 151 -25.17 31.83 10.22
N LEU A 152 -25.41 32.98 10.85
CA LEU A 152 -26.75 33.57 10.99
C LEU A 152 -27.06 34.60 9.87
N SER A 153 -26.15 34.78 8.92
CA SER A 153 -26.41 35.48 7.67
C SER A 153 -25.80 34.70 6.50
N LEU A 154 -26.45 34.79 5.33
CA LEU A 154 -25.98 34.12 4.14
C LEU A 154 -24.60 34.64 3.71
N ASP A 155 -24.32 35.93 3.88
CA ASP A 155 -23.03 36.53 3.56
C ASP A 155 -21.92 35.98 4.44
N ASN A 156 -22.15 35.81 5.74
CA ASN A 156 -21.17 35.20 6.65
C ASN A 156 -20.97 33.68 6.32
N ALA A 157 -22.04 33.00 5.94
CA ALA A 157 -21.97 31.61 5.54
C ALA A 157 -21.16 31.41 4.23
N ILE A 158 -21.35 32.27 3.24
CA ILE A 158 -20.56 32.30 2.01
C ILE A 158 -19.09 32.58 2.32
N LYS A 159 -18.78 33.61 3.07
CA LYS A 159 -17.42 34.02 3.43
C LYS A 159 -16.75 32.98 4.33
N GLY A 160 -17.45 32.54 5.35
CA GLY A 160 -16.93 31.53 6.30
C GLY A 160 -16.72 30.19 5.64
N GLY A 161 -17.58 29.76 4.72
CA GLY A 161 -17.42 28.55 3.93
C GLY A 161 -16.24 28.63 2.98
N ALA A 162 -16.04 29.75 2.29
CA ALA A 162 -14.86 30.02 1.47
C ALA A 162 -13.57 29.89 2.30
N ASN A 163 -13.54 30.53 3.48
CA ASN A 163 -12.41 30.39 4.42
C ASN A 163 -12.16 28.92 4.83
N PHE A 164 -13.20 28.16 5.16
CA PHE A 164 -13.07 26.76 5.50
C PHE A 164 -12.49 25.94 4.34
N ILE A 165 -13.02 26.11 3.12
CA ILE A 165 -12.59 25.39 1.92
C ILE A 165 -11.11 25.64 1.62
N THR A 166 -10.62 26.86 1.81
CA THR A 166 -9.24 27.24 1.52
C THR A 166 -8.26 26.88 2.62
N TYR A 167 -8.71 26.89 3.87
CA TYR A 167 -7.84 26.84 5.06
C TYR A 167 -6.91 25.63 5.09
N TYR A 168 -7.43 24.44 4.79
CA TYR A 168 -6.65 23.19 4.95
C TYR A 168 -5.73 22.90 3.77
N TYR A 169 -6.08 23.28 2.56
CA TYR A 169 -5.36 22.86 1.35
C TYR A 169 -4.90 24.02 0.47
N ILE A 170 -5.81 24.84 -0.01
CA ILE A 170 -5.49 25.89 -1.00
C ILE A 170 -4.51 26.92 -0.42
N SER A 171 -4.77 27.41 0.81
CA SER A 171 -3.87 28.34 1.52
C SER A 171 -2.52 27.72 1.91
N LYS A 172 -2.37 26.42 1.74
CA LYS A 172 -1.14 25.67 2.01
C LYS A 172 -0.36 25.31 0.75
N GLY A 173 -0.73 25.88 -0.38
CA GLY A 173 -0.07 25.62 -1.66
C GLY A 173 -0.52 24.34 -2.37
N GLN A 174 -1.65 23.76 -1.94
CA GLN A 174 -2.28 22.61 -2.56
C GLN A 174 -3.56 23.07 -3.29
N ASP A 175 -3.39 23.91 -4.31
CA ASP A 175 -4.46 24.66 -4.98
C ASP A 175 -5.03 24.00 -6.24
N THR A 176 -4.89 22.69 -6.37
CA THR A 176 -5.62 21.84 -7.32
C THR A 176 -6.06 20.55 -6.63
N SER A 177 -7.10 19.87 -7.11
CA SER A 177 -7.51 18.56 -6.59
C SER A 177 -6.36 17.56 -6.66
N TYR A 178 -5.51 17.65 -7.69
CA TYR A 178 -4.31 16.85 -7.81
C TYR A 178 -3.31 17.10 -6.67
N PHE A 179 -2.99 18.37 -6.38
CA PHE A 179 -2.07 18.71 -5.29
C PHE A 179 -2.66 18.40 -3.91
N GLN A 180 -3.97 18.48 -3.73
CA GLN A 180 -4.63 18.05 -2.51
C GLN A 180 -4.50 16.53 -2.30
N LYS A 181 -4.61 15.75 -3.39
CA LYS A 181 -4.48 14.29 -3.32
C LYS A 181 -3.04 13.81 -3.12
N PHE A 182 -2.07 14.36 -3.83
CA PHE A 182 -0.72 13.82 -3.86
C PHE A 182 0.31 14.67 -3.11
N ASN A 183 0.00 15.92 -2.84
CA ASN A 183 0.90 16.91 -2.20
C ASN A 183 2.32 16.91 -2.76
N VAL A 184 2.43 17.13 -4.07
CA VAL A 184 3.70 17.26 -4.78
C VAL A 184 3.99 18.69 -5.25
N SER A 185 3.21 19.66 -4.79
CA SER A 185 3.42 21.08 -5.08
C SER A 185 4.70 21.57 -4.40
N SER A 186 5.58 22.24 -5.15
CA SER A 186 6.76 22.92 -4.61
C SER A 186 6.42 24.10 -3.71
N TYR A 187 5.18 24.57 -3.75
CA TYR A 187 4.65 25.67 -2.91
C TYR A 187 3.92 25.17 -1.68
N SER A 188 3.81 23.84 -1.48
CA SER A 188 3.14 23.28 -0.32
C SER A 188 3.84 23.64 0.98
N ALA A 189 3.06 24.03 1.99
CA ALA A 189 3.54 24.25 3.35
C ALA A 189 3.97 22.95 4.06
N TYR A 190 3.68 21.79 3.48
CA TYR A 190 3.98 20.45 4.03
C TYR A 190 5.01 19.74 3.18
N ALA A 191 5.70 18.79 3.80
CA ALA A 191 6.60 17.89 3.07
C ALA A 191 5.85 17.14 1.96
N ALA A 192 6.55 16.84 0.86
CA ALA A 192 5.97 16.07 -0.23
C ALA A 192 5.33 14.77 0.28
N TYR A 193 4.19 14.43 -0.30
CA TYR A 193 3.35 13.25 0.04
C TYR A 193 2.73 13.26 1.45
N ALA A 194 2.97 14.29 2.26
CA ALA A 194 2.26 14.51 3.52
C ALA A 194 0.98 15.33 3.28
N HIS A 195 0.07 15.36 4.25
CA HIS A 195 -1.16 16.15 4.21
C HIS A 195 -2.01 15.93 2.94
N GLN A 196 -2.32 14.67 2.66
CA GLN A 196 -3.13 14.26 1.52
C GLN A 196 -4.63 14.31 1.85
N TYR A 197 -5.43 14.81 0.90
CA TYR A 197 -6.88 14.77 0.97
C TYR A 197 -7.39 13.39 0.55
N MET A 198 -8.21 12.77 1.40
CA MET A 198 -8.85 11.45 1.26
C MET A 198 -7.90 10.27 0.95
N THR A 199 -8.28 9.10 1.43
CA THR A 199 -7.51 7.84 1.23
C THR A 199 -7.67 7.28 -0.18
N ASN A 200 -8.82 7.51 -0.84
CA ASN A 200 -9.10 7.00 -2.18
C ASN A 200 -8.09 7.48 -3.21
N ILE A 201 -7.33 6.56 -3.82
CA ILE A 201 -6.37 6.91 -4.87
C ILE A 201 -7.00 7.63 -6.08
N ARG A 202 -8.27 7.33 -6.36
CA ARG A 202 -9.05 7.95 -7.44
C ARG A 202 -9.66 9.30 -7.05
N GLY A 203 -9.42 9.78 -5.82
CA GLY A 203 -10.10 10.95 -5.27
C GLY A 203 -10.09 12.15 -6.19
N ALA A 204 -8.90 12.60 -6.61
CA ALA A 204 -8.76 13.75 -7.49
C ALA A 204 -9.44 13.56 -8.87
N ALA A 205 -9.35 12.35 -9.45
CA ALA A 205 -10.01 12.04 -10.72
C ALA A 205 -11.55 12.01 -10.58
N ASN A 206 -12.06 11.50 -9.44
CA ASN A 206 -13.49 11.53 -9.17
C ASN A 206 -14.00 12.98 -9.00
N GLU A 207 -13.28 13.83 -8.25
CA GLU A 207 -13.62 15.25 -8.10
C GLU A 207 -13.60 15.96 -9.47
N ALA A 208 -12.60 15.69 -10.30
CA ALA A 208 -12.53 16.25 -11.67
C ALA A 208 -13.75 15.86 -12.50
N SER A 209 -14.16 14.58 -12.46
CA SER A 209 -15.33 14.10 -13.17
C SER A 209 -16.62 14.78 -12.70
N ILE A 210 -16.80 14.94 -11.38
CA ILE A 210 -17.94 15.62 -10.78
C ILE A 210 -17.95 17.10 -11.20
N THR A 211 -16.80 17.76 -11.18
CA THR A 211 -16.65 19.16 -11.60
C THR A 211 -17.00 19.32 -13.08
N TYR A 212 -16.47 18.46 -13.95
CA TYR A 212 -16.80 18.46 -15.38
C TYR A 212 -18.30 18.31 -15.63
N ASP A 213 -18.93 17.29 -15.00
CA ASP A 213 -20.36 17.06 -15.18
C ASP A 213 -21.18 18.24 -14.67
N GLY A 214 -20.82 18.82 -13.53
CA GLY A 214 -21.46 20.03 -13.01
C GLY A 214 -21.30 21.23 -13.95
N TYR A 215 -20.11 21.46 -14.48
CA TYR A 215 -19.87 22.57 -15.43
C TYR A 215 -20.61 22.33 -16.75
N LYS A 216 -20.67 21.10 -17.23
CA LYS A 216 -21.44 20.73 -18.43
C LYS A 216 -22.93 20.95 -18.26
N GLU A 217 -23.52 20.50 -17.14
CA GLU A 217 -24.94 20.72 -16.83
C GLU A 217 -25.30 22.22 -16.67
N MET A 218 -24.33 23.02 -16.28
CA MET A 218 -24.49 24.46 -16.11
C MET A 218 -24.15 25.26 -17.40
N ASP A 219 -23.80 24.60 -18.50
CA ASP A 219 -23.34 25.21 -19.77
C ASP A 219 -22.10 26.13 -19.59
N LEU A 220 -21.18 25.73 -18.72
CA LEU A 220 -20.01 26.55 -18.37
C LEU A 220 -18.74 26.16 -19.12
N LEU A 221 -18.67 24.97 -19.72
CA LEU A 221 -17.44 24.47 -20.35
C LEU A 221 -16.87 25.42 -21.41
N ASN A 222 -17.73 26.18 -22.11
CA ASN A 222 -17.34 27.13 -23.15
C ASN A 222 -17.68 28.60 -22.81
N SER A 223 -18.30 28.86 -21.67
CA SER A 223 -18.80 30.20 -21.32
C SER A 223 -17.96 30.92 -20.27
N VAL A 224 -17.03 30.22 -19.59
CA VAL A 224 -16.08 30.79 -18.65
C VAL A 224 -14.66 30.33 -18.94
N ASN A 225 -13.68 31.12 -18.51
CA ASN A 225 -12.28 30.78 -18.62
C ASN A 225 -11.85 29.92 -17.42
N TYR A 226 -10.97 28.96 -17.68
CA TYR A 226 -10.33 28.12 -16.66
C TYR A 226 -8.81 28.27 -16.73
N LYS A 227 -8.16 28.04 -15.61
CA LYS A 227 -6.70 27.97 -15.53
C LYS A 227 -6.32 26.64 -14.92
N PHE A 228 -5.45 25.93 -15.59
CA PHE A 228 -4.96 24.61 -15.17
C PHE A 228 -3.49 24.69 -14.79
N VAL A 229 -3.11 24.05 -13.68
CA VAL A 229 -1.75 23.90 -13.20
C VAL A 229 -1.36 22.44 -13.29
N ILE A 230 -0.71 22.07 -14.38
CA ILE A 230 -0.32 20.68 -14.67
C ILE A 230 1.11 20.48 -14.17
N PRO A 231 1.34 19.56 -13.21
CA PRO A 231 2.70 19.28 -12.70
C PRO A 231 3.55 18.56 -13.72
N VAL A 232 4.82 18.89 -13.76
CA VAL A 232 5.86 18.19 -14.50
C VAL A 232 6.94 17.78 -13.51
N TYR A 233 7.22 16.49 -13.42
CA TYR A 233 8.26 15.97 -12.52
C TYR A 233 9.63 16.01 -13.17
N ASP A 234 10.68 16.30 -12.40
CA ASP A 234 12.06 16.37 -12.89
C ASP A 234 12.53 15.06 -13.54
N ASN A 235 12.10 13.93 -12.97
CA ASN A 235 12.42 12.59 -13.47
C ASN A 235 11.16 11.90 -14.02
N MET A 236 10.45 12.56 -14.92
CA MET A 236 9.26 12.01 -15.55
C MET A 236 9.61 10.74 -16.34
N PRO A 237 8.95 9.61 -16.13
CA PRO A 237 9.17 8.42 -16.94
C PRO A 237 8.93 8.71 -18.42
N SER A 238 9.76 8.15 -19.32
CA SER A 238 9.62 8.33 -20.78
C SER A 238 8.25 7.84 -21.27
N ASN A 239 7.80 6.70 -20.77
CA ASN A 239 6.50 6.15 -21.08
C ASN A 239 5.46 6.58 -20.04
N VAL A 240 4.22 6.77 -20.50
CA VAL A 240 3.06 7.02 -19.64
C VAL A 240 2.84 5.81 -18.74
N SER A 241 2.60 6.04 -17.46
CA SER A 241 2.27 4.98 -16.50
C SER A 241 0.92 4.36 -16.84
N MET A 242 0.87 3.05 -16.99
CA MET A 242 -0.35 2.32 -17.34
C MET A 242 -0.96 1.67 -16.10
N LEU A 243 -2.29 1.53 -16.09
CA LEU A 243 -2.93 0.66 -15.10
C LEU A 243 -2.42 -0.78 -15.30
N PRO A 244 -2.14 -1.50 -14.20
CA PRO A 244 -1.83 -2.92 -14.31
C PRO A 244 -3.00 -3.69 -14.93
N ASN A 245 -2.68 -4.75 -15.64
CA ASN A 245 -3.71 -5.64 -16.17
C ASN A 245 -4.61 -6.16 -15.05
N GLY A 246 -5.88 -6.36 -15.36
CA GLY A 246 -6.81 -7.05 -14.47
C GLY A 246 -6.40 -8.51 -14.26
N GLY A 247 -6.91 -9.11 -13.20
CA GLY A 247 -6.62 -10.48 -12.81
C GLY A 247 -5.81 -10.57 -11.51
N ASN A 248 -5.64 -11.79 -11.03
CA ASN A 248 -4.86 -12.05 -9.81
C ASN A 248 -3.36 -11.82 -10.08
N PRO A 249 -2.63 -11.04 -9.23
CA PRO A 249 -1.22 -10.73 -9.44
C PRO A 249 -0.25 -11.80 -8.90
N ASN A 250 -0.75 -12.91 -8.31
CA ASN A 250 0.10 -13.88 -7.64
C ASN A 250 0.92 -14.71 -8.63
N ASN A 251 2.20 -14.42 -8.68
CA ASN A 251 3.22 -15.08 -9.47
C ASN A 251 4.23 -15.85 -8.61
N HIS A 252 3.81 -16.28 -7.40
CA HIS A 252 4.68 -16.97 -6.46
C HIS A 252 4.42 -18.47 -6.42
N LEU A 253 5.48 -19.23 -6.12
CA LEU A 253 5.39 -20.66 -5.86
C LEU A 253 4.97 -20.92 -4.43
N LYS A 254 4.10 -21.91 -4.25
CA LYS A 254 3.76 -22.50 -2.97
C LYS A 254 4.80 -23.55 -2.55
N ASN A 255 5.36 -24.24 -3.55
CA ASN A 255 6.41 -25.22 -3.33
C ASN A 255 7.27 -25.38 -4.60
N LEU A 256 8.53 -25.74 -4.40
CA LEU A 256 9.48 -26.09 -5.45
C LEU A 256 10.21 -27.37 -5.04
N THR A 257 10.15 -28.39 -5.88
CA THR A 257 10.74 -29.71 -5.58
C THR A 257 11.77 -30.08 -6.62
N ILE A 258 12.80 -30.82 -6.18
CA ILE A 258 13.75 -31.50 -7.03
C ILE A 258 13.76 -33.01 -6.65
N ASN A 259 13.58 -33.88 -7.63
CA ASN A 259 13.45 -35.31 -7.44
C ASN A 259 12.40 -35.70 -6.38
N GLY A 260 11.25 -34.94 -6.38
CA GLY A 260 10.13 -35.19 -5.48
C GLY A 260 10.30 -34.65 -4.05
N LYS A 261 11.43 -33.98 -3.74
CA LYS A 261 11.67 -33.39 -2.43
C LYS A 261 11.69 -31.87 -2.54
N THR A 262 11.06 -31.16 -1.59
CA THR A 262 11.11 -29.71 -1.52
C THR A 262 12.55 -29.25 -1.46
N ILE A 263 12.89 -28.28 -2.32
CA ILE A 263 14.21 -27.68 -2.34
C ILE A 263 14.47 -26.99 -0.99
N ASN A 264 15.69 -27.12 -0.56
CA ASN A 264 16.07 -26.65 0.74
C ASN A 264 16.01 -25.14 0.90
N GLY A 265 15.59 -24.68 2.08
CA GLY A 265 15.40 -23.24 2.34
C GLY A 265 14.32 -22.62 1.45
N PHE A 266 13.39 -23.44 0.91
CA PHE A 266 12.31 -22.90 0.08
C PHE A 266 11.51 -21.85 0.87
N SER A 267 11.41 -20.68 0.28
CA SER A 267 10.46 -19.64 0.66
C SER A 267 9.89 -19.03 -0.62
N HIS A 268 8.63 -18.68 -0.61
CA HIS A 268 7.98 -18.03 -1.74
C HIS A 268 8.68 -16.69 -2.13
N ASP A 269 9.38 -16.05 -1.19
CA ASP A 269 10.12 -14.78 -1.38
C ASP A 269 11.62 -15.00 -1.70
N ASN A 270 12.09 -16.26 -1.72
CA ASN A 270 13.44 -16.58 -2.15
C ASN A 270 13.40 -17.00 -3.61
N PHE A 271 14.09 -16.28 -4.47
CA PHE A 271 14.06 -16.46 -5.92
C PHE A 271 15.33 -17.07 -6.48
N SER A 272 16.28 -17.50 -5.63
CA SER A 272 17.53 -18.12 -6.08
C SER A 272 17.98 -19.21 -5.13
N TYR A 273 18.29 -20.38 -5.68
CA TYR A 273 18.67 -21.57 -4.94
C TYR A 273 19.90 -22.23 -5.55
N ASN A 274 20.77 -22.79 -4.69
CA ASN A 274 21.78 -23.73 -5.11
C ASN A 274 21.31 -25.15 -4.73
N TYR A 275 21.51 -26.09 -5.64
CA TYR A 275 21.21 -27.51 -5.44
C TYR A 275 22.39 -28.35 -5.89
N TYR A 276 22.92 -29.18 -4.99
CA TYR A 276 24.12 -29.97 -5.25
C TYR A 276 23.73 -31.40 -5.59
N VAL A 277 24.40 -31.97 -6.60
CA VAL A 277 24.22 -33.36 -7.05
C VAL A 277 25.58 -34.04 -7.24
N GLY A 278 25.62 -35.33 -7.10
CA GLY A 278 26.82 -36.12 -7.37
C GLY A 278 27.30 -35.95 -8.83
N SER A 279 28.60 -35.97 -9.08
CA SER A 279 29.22 -35.80 -10.40
C SER A 279 28.68 -36.75 -11.48
N GLY A 280 28.25 -37.95 -11.11
CA GLY A 280 27.64 -38.94 -12.01
C GLY A 280 26.16 -38.71 -12.36
N ILE A 281 25.49 -37.73 -11.73
CA ILE A 281 24.09 -37.42 -12.02
C ILE A 281 23.99 -36.59 -13.29
N ASN A 282 23.20 -37.05 -14.26
CA ASN A 282 23.07 -36.37 -15.57
C ASN A 282 21.71 -35.74 -15.80
N LYS A 283 20.74 -35.98 -14.92
CA LYS A 283 19.41 -35.37 -15.00
C LYS A 283 18.76 -35.24 -13.62
N VAL A 284 17.86 -34.31 -13.48
CA VAL A 284 17.00 -34.12 -12.31
C VAL A 284 15.57 -33.82 -12.75
N GLN A 285 14.60 -34.15 -11.90
CA GLN A 285 13.19 -33.82 -12.12
C GLN A 285 12.86 -32.61 -11.26
N ILE A 286 12.48 -31.47 -11.88
CA ILE A 286 12.01 -30.28 -11.19
C ILE A 286 10.49 -30.19 -11.29
N ALA A 287 9.81 -29.90 -10.19
CA ALA A 287 8.40 -29.59 -10.18
C ALA A 287 8.13 -28.37 -9.27
N GLY A 288 7.10 -27.60 -9.60
CA GLY A 288 6.67 -26.43 -8.82
C GLY A 288 5.17 -26.41 -8.66
N GLU A 289 4.71 -25.96 -7.52
CA GLU A 289 3.30 -25.71 -7.22
C GLU A 289 3.10 -24.21 -7.08
N VAL A 290 2.19 -23.62 -7.85
CA VAL A 290 1.84 -22.19 -7.75
C VAL A 290 0.90 -21.94 -6.58
N ILE A 291 0.95 -20.76 -5.96
CA ILE A 291 0.00 -20.36 -4.90
C ILE A 291 -1.37 -20.15 -5.51
N ASN A 292 -1.48 -19.34 -6.55
CA ASN A 292 -2.76 -19.12 -7.23
C ASN A 292 -2.92 -20.06 -8.42
N SER A 293 -4.04 -20.79 -8.47
CA SER A 293 -4.31 -21.79 -9.52
C SER A 293 -4.45 -21.23 -10.94
N LYS A 294 -4.63 -19.91 -11.09
CA LYS A 294 -4.68 -19.23 -12.39
C LYS A 294 -3.31 -18.82 -12.92
N ALA A 295 -2.26 -18.94 -12.09
CA ALA A 295 -0.90 -18.74 -12.55
C ALA A 295 -0.41 -19.93 -13.36
N SER A 296 0.47 -19.66 -14.33
CA SER A 296 1.14 -20.70 -15.12
C SER A 296 2.62 -20.79 -14.77
N ILE A 297 3.18 -21.97 -14.92
CA ILE A 297 4.59 -22.26 -14.63
C ILE A 297 5.28 -22.84 -15.87
N LYS A 298 6.52 -22.41 -16.12
CA LYS A 298 7.40 -22.94 -17.17
C LYS A 298 8.80 -23.17 -16.60
N GLY A 299 9.60 -24.00 -17.27
CA GLY A 299 10.97 -24.33 -16.84
C GLY A 299 11.03 -25.46 -15.81
N VAL A 300 9.94 -26.22 -15.65
CA VAL A 300 9.86 -27.44 -14.84
C VAL A 300 9.85 -28.68 -15.72
N GLY A 301 10.07 -29.86 -15.12
CA GLY A 301 10.14 -31.13 -15.82
C GLY A 301 11.49 -31.82 -15.63
N GLU A 302 11.83 -32.74 -16.53
CA GLU A 302 13.15 -33.38 -16.57
C GLU A 302 14.18 -32.41 -17.15
N ILE A 303 15.23 -32.14 -16.41
CA ILE A 303 16.33 -31.23 -16.78
C ILE A 303 17.60 -32.06 -16.97
N ASN A 304 18.16 -32.02 -18.17
CA ASN A 304 19.48 -32.59 -18.44
C ASN A 304 20.57 -31.65 -17.91
N LEU A 305 21.52 -32.20 -17.19
CA LEU A 305 22.61 -31.48 -16.57
C LEU A 305 23.81 -31.44 -17.49
N THR A 306 24.22 -30.24 -17.90
CA THR A 306 25.36 -30.00 -18.79
C THR A 306 26.50 -29.32 -18.01
N GLY A 307 27.70 -29.97 -18.03
CA GLY A 307 28.87 -29.44 -17.31
C GLY A 307 28.72 -29.50 -15.79
N ASP A 308 29.56 -28.74 -15.09
CA ASP A 308 29.62 -28.75 -13.62
C ASP A 308 28.51 -27.89 -12.97
N LYS A 309 27.92 -26.97 -13.74
CA LYS A 309 26.81 -26.13 -13.30
C LYS A 309 25.76 -26.00 -14.40
N THR A 310 24.52 -26.30 -14.05
CA THR A 310 23.34 -26.05 -14.89
C THR A 310 22.44 -25.04 -14.20
N VAL A 311 22.11 -23.95 -14.88
CA VAL A 311 21.20 -22.92 -14.38
C VAL A 311 19.81 -23.15 -14.97
N VAL A 312 18.82 -23.31 -14.12
CA VAL A 312 17.42 -23.49 -14.52
C VAL A 312 16.61 -22.28 -14.06
N THR A 313 15.90 -21.68 -15.02
CA THR A 313 14.96 -20.59 -14.73
C THR A 313 13.54 -21.12 -14.75
N ILE A 314 12.88 -21.08 -13.62
CA ILE A 314 11.47 -21.42 -13.46
C ILE A 314 10.68 -20.13 -13.46
N LYS A 315 9.88 -19.94 -14.52
CA LYS A 315 9.09 -18.75 -14.75
C LYS A 315 7.64 -18.97 -14.32
N VAL A 316 7.16 -18.19 -13.37
CA VAL A 316 5.76 -18.14 -12.93
C VAL A 316 5.11 -16.90 -13.50
N THR A 317 4.01 -17.07 -14.23
CA THR A 317 3.25 -15.97 -14.82
C THR A 317 1.86 -15.94 -14.19
N ALA A 318 1.52 -14.85 -13.52
CA ALA A 318 0.22 -14.64 -12.89
C ALA A 318 -0.90 -14.39 -13.93
N GLU A 319 -2.16 -14.43 -13.49
CA GLU A 319 -3.33 -14.15 -14.33
C GLU A 319 -3.27 -12.73 -14.94
N ASN A 320 -2.76 -11.73 -14.21
CA ASN A 320 -2.59 -10.36 -14.70
C ASN A 320 -1.38 -10.16 -15.64
N GLY A 321 -0.62 -11.24 -15.92
CA GLY A 321 0.57 -11.21 -16.78
C GLY A 321 1.86 -10.84 -16.06
N SER A 322 1.86 -10.52 -14.77
CA SER A 322 3.09 -10.30 -14.01
C SER A 322 3.91 -11.59 -13.89
N VAL A 323 5.23 -11.45 -13.93
CA VAL A 323 6.16 -12.59 -14.00
C VAL A 323 7.12 -12.54 -12.82
N GLN A 324 7.40 -13.72 -12.25
CA GLN A 324 8.48 -13.94 -11.28
C GLN A 324 9.32 -15.13 -11.76
N ASP A 325 10.63 -14.92 -11.79
CA ASP A 325 11.59 -15.99 -12.11
C ASP A 325 12.22 -16.51 -10.82
N TYR A 326 12.28 -17.84 -10.71
CA TYR A 326 13.01 -18.57 -9.69
C TYR A 326 14.22 -19.24 -10.35
N ILE A 327 15.42 -18.97 -9.86
CA ILE A 327 16.67 -19.48 -10.42
C ILE A 327 17.15 -20.66 -9.56
N VAL A 328 17.35 -21.80 -10.18
CA VAL A 328 17.98 -22.96 -9.53
C VAL A 328 19.33 -23.23 -10.18
N ASN A 329 20.40 -23.04 -9.43
CA ASN A 329 21.74 -23.45 -9.81
C ASN A 329 21.96 -24.89 -9.40
N ILE A 330 21.99 -25.82 -10.34
CA ILE A 330 22.30 -27.22 -10.08
C ILE A 330 23.81 -27.41 -10.30
N ILE A 331 24.51 -27.81 -9.26
CA ILE A 331 25.97 -27.87 -9.20
C ILE A 331 26.39 -29.32 -9.01
N LYS A 332 27.16 -29.89 -9.94
CA LYS A 332 27.76 -31.20 -9.81
C LYS A 332 28.99 -31.13 -8.92
N THR A 333 29.11 -32.05 -7.98
CA THR A 333 30.24 -32.09 -7.05
C THR A 333 30.54 -33.51 -6.64
N ASP A 334 31.81 -33.81 -6.41
CA ASP A 334 32.26 -35.03 -5.77
C ASP A 334 32.19 -34.98 -4.21
N GLY A 335 31.73 -33.84 -3.70
CA GLY A 335 31.57 -33.59 -2.28
C GLY A 335 32.78 -32.87 -1.62
N ALA A 336 33.96 -32.95 -2.21
CA ALA A 336 35.19 -32.47 -1.57
C ALA A 336 35.30 -30.93 -1.49
N ASN A 337 34.61 -30.22 -2.38
CA ASN A 337 34.68 -28.76 -2.52
C ASN A 337 33.39 -28.02 -2.09
N VAL A 338 32.47 -28.70 -1.37
CA VAL A 338 31.24 -28.08 -0.91
C VAL A 338 31.52 -27.36 0.42
N SER A 339 31.26 -26.04 0.48
CA SER A 339 31.42 -25.32 1.76
C SER A 339 30.40 -25.80 2.81
N VAL A 340 30.71 -25.63 4.08
CA VAL A 340 29.77 -25.95 5.17
C VAL A 340 28.50 -25.10 5.05
N ASN A 341 28.59 -23.84 4.60
CA ASN A 341 27.41 -23.04 4.31
C ASN A 341 26.51 -23.68 3.23
N ASP A 342 27.08 -24.20 2.15
CA ASP A 342 26.34 -24.87 1.10
C ASP A 342 25.71 -26.19 1.56
N ILE A 343 26.42 -26.93 2.42
CA ILE A 343 25.87 -28.15 3.06
C ILE A 343 24.65 -27.79 3.91
N VAL A 344 24.76 -26.76 4.74
CA VAL A 344 23.69 -26.25 5.59
C VAL A 344 22.56 -25.73 4.72
N ALA A 345 22.85 -24.89 3.73
CA ALA A 345 21.87 -24.39 2.79
C ALA A 345 21.19 -25.52 2.00
N SER A 346 21.81 -26.65 1.75
CA SER A 346 21.25 -27.81 1.07
C SER A 346 20.47 -28.79 1.97
N SER A 347 20.54 -28.67 3.29
CA SER A 347 20.01 -29.65 4.26
C SER A 347 18.59 -29.43 4.72
N ALA A 348 17.70 -28.70 4.29
CA ALA A 348 16.32 -28.41 4.78
C ALA A 348 16.19 -28.02 6.27
N VAL A 349 17.28 -27.73 6.94
CA VAL A 349 17.26 -27.39 8.36
C VAL A 349 17.19 -25.87 8.51
N PRO A 350 16.14 -25.32 9.15
CA PRO A 350 16.05 -23.88 9.39
C PRO A 350 17.24 -23.39 10.22
N VAL A 351 17.98 -22.44 9.67
CA VAL A 351 19.10 -21.80 10.34
C VAL A 351 18.85 -20.29 10.48
N SER A 352 19.17 -19.75 11.64
CA SER A 352 19.17 -18.31 11.90
C SER A 352 20.54 -17.95 12.46
N GLU A 353 21.32 -17.12 11.74
CA GLU A 353 22.68 -16.73 12.06
C GLU A 353 23.59 -17.95 12.31
N SER A 354 23.79 -18.33 13.56
CA SER A 354 24.63 -19.45 13.99
C SER A 354 23.85 -20.57 14.73
N SER A 355 22.51 -20.59 14.59
CA SER A 355 21.66 -21.54 15.31
C SER A 355 20.71 -22.28 14.40
N PHE A 356 20.58 -23.61 14.55
CA PHE A 356 19.51 -24.38 13.93
C PHE A 356 18.25 -24.32 14.78
N ILE A 357 17.12 -23.96 14.15
CA ILE A 357 15.82 -23.86 14.82
C ILE A 357 15.00 -25.10 14.47
N LEU A 358 14.89 -26.04 15.41
CA LEU A 358 14.24 -27.32 15.21
C LEU A 358 12.94 -27.45 16.01
N THR A 359 12.10 -28.41 15.63
CA THR A 359 10.96 -28.86 16.44
C THR A 359 11.41 -29.93 17.43
N ALA A 360 10.67 -30.15 18.52
CA ALA A 360 10.95 -31.23 19.46
C ALA A 360 10.93 -32.61 18.78
N GLY A 361 11.72 -33.55 19.29
CA GLY A 361 11.79 -34.91 18.81
C GLY A 361 12.88 -35.21 17.78
N TYR A 362 13.71 -34.22 17.41
CA TYR A 362 14.88 -34.49 16.58
C TYR A 362 15.95 -35.28 17.35
N THR A 363 16.53 -36.29 16.67
CA THR A 363 17.72 -37.01 17.16
C THR A 363 18.98 -36.53 16.44
N ALA A 364 20.13 -36.63 17.09
CA ALA A 364 21.41 -36.33 16.48
C ALA A 364 21.62 -37.11 15.16
N GLU A 365 21.20 -38.38 15.13
CA GLU A 365 21.33 -39.25 13.94
C GLU A 365 20.42 -38.76 12.80
N ALA A 366 19.15 -38.41 13.07
CA ALA A 366 18.25 -37.91 12.05
C ALA A 366 18.78 -36.58 11.45
N LEU A 367 19.35 -35.70 12.27
CA LEU A 367 19.95 -34.45 11.80
C LEU A 367 21.24 -34.72 10.99
N ARG A 368 22.09 -35.66 11.45
CA ARG A 368 23.29 -36.09 10.73
C ARG A 368 22.94 -36.58 9.32
N GLU A 369 21.95 -37.45 9.19
CA GLU A 369 21.52 -37.97 7.90
C GLU A 369 21.09 -36.90 6.91
N LEU A 370 20.43 -35.83 7.39
CA LEU A 370 20.04 -34.71 6.53
C LEU A 370 21.26 -34.03 5.91
N PHE A 371 22.30 -33.79 6.68
CA PHE A 371 23.54 -33.16 6.17
C PHE A 371 24.33 -34.12 5.27
N LEU A 372 24.43 -35.41 5.62
CA LEU A 372 25.12 -36.40 4.78
C LEU A 372 24.43 -36.65 3.45
N LYS A 373 23.11 -36.45 3.35
CA LYS A 373 22.41 -36.44 2.08
C LYS A 373 22.80 -35.27 1.18
N SER A 374 23.17 -34.15 1.77
CA SER A 374 23.64 -32.97 1.03
C SER A 374 25.12 -33.10 0.64
N CYS A 375 25.93 -33.70 1.49
CA CYS A 375 27.35 -33.93 1.26
C CYS A 375 27.82 -35.18 2.04
N SER A 376 28.07 -36.28 1.32
CA SER A 376 28.45 -37.54 1.95
C SER A 376 29.87 -37.56 2.55
N SER A 377 30.71 -36.60 2.16
CA SER A 377 32.07 -36.42 2.69
C SER A 377 32.13 -35.61 3.95
N ALA A 378 31.02 -34.96 4.38
CA ALA A 378 31.01 -34.11 5.57
C ALA A 378 31.20 -34.96 6.85
N GLU A 379 32.05 -34.46 7.72
CA GLU A 379 32.22 -34.95 9.10
C GLU A 379 31.27 -34.15 10.01
N ILE A 380 30.42 -34.89 10.76
CA ILE A 380 29.39 -34.26 11.58
C ILE A 380 29.51 -34.79 13.01
N SER A 381 29.70 -33.91 13.94
CA SER A 381 29.79 -34.20 15.38
C SER A 381 28.82 -33.39 16.19
N PHE A 382 28.34 -33.94 17.27
CA PHE A 382 27.43 -33.27 18.22
C PHE A 382 28.07 -33.21 19.60
N ASN A 383 27.88 -32.09 20.27
CA ASN A 383 28.13 -31.93 21.67
C ASN A 383 26.77 -31.85 22.39
N ASN A 384 26.22 -33.01 22.73
CA ASN A 384 24.99 -33.11 23.51
C ASN A 384 25.16 -34.08 24.68
N ASN A 385 24.64 -33.73 25.82
CA ASN A 385 24.78 -34.48 27.07
C ASN A 385 23.60 -35.42 27.37
N LYS A 386 22.69 -35.62 26.40
CA LYS A 386 21.41 -36.29 26.67
C LYS A 386 21.12 -37.44 25.68
N SER A 387 20.45 -38.45 26.17
CA SER A 387 20.24 -39.76 25.52
C SER A 387 19.39 -39.64 24.22
N GLY A 388 20.03 -39.29 23.12
CA GLY A 388 19.47 -39.50 21.77
C GLY A 388 18.64 -38.34 21.21
N LEU A 389 17.96 -37.53 21.99
CA LEU A 389 17.22 -36.34 21.57
C LEU A 389 18.08 -35.10 21.67
N LEU A 390 17.96 -34.20 20.69
CA LEU A 390 18.59 -32.89 20.73
C LEU A 390 17.78 -31.93 21.61
N ALA A 391 18.50 -31.06 22.33
CA ALA A 391 17.97 -30.06 23.24
C ALA A 391 18.43 -28.66 22.86
N THR A 392 17.73 -27.63 23.35
CA THR A 392 18.21 -26.27 23.26
C THR A 392 19.52 -26.11 24.05
N GLY A 393 20.53 -25.54 23.38
CA GLY A 393 21.89 -25.39 23.92
C GLY A 393 22.86 -26.51 23.51
N ASP A 394 22.40 -27.58 22.85
CA ASP A 394 23.29 -28.52 22.18
C ASP A 394 24.03 -27.84 21.02
N GLU A 395 25.17 -28.38 20.61
CA GLU A 395 25.95 -27.89 19.49
C GLU A 395 26.17 -28.97 18.45
N ILE A 396 26.23 -28.57 17.18
CA ILE A 396 26.62 -29.39 16.07
C ILE A 396 27.81 -28.76 15.35
N THR A 397 28.84 -29.52 15.11
CA THR A 397 29.97 -29.12 14.26
C THR A 397 29.92 -29.90 12.94
N ILE A 398 29.95 -29.16 11.85
CA ILE A 398 29.98 -29.66 10.48
C ILE A 398 31.35 -29.27 9.91
N LYS A 399 32.07 -30.28 9.40
CA LYS A 399 33.38 -30.11 8.75
C LYS A 399 33.35 -30.76 7.37
N ASN A 400 33.88 -30.09 6.36
CA ASN A 400 34.11 -30.65 5.05
C ASN A 400 35.45 -30.11 4.46
N GLY A 401 36.45 -30.97 4.38
CA GLY A 401 37.82 -30.56 4.10
C GLY A 401 38.37 -29.64 5.19
N ASP A 402 38.81 -28.43 4.78
CA ASP A 402 39.33 -27.41 5.70
C ASP A 402 38.25 -26.49 6.26
N ASP A 403 37.03 -26.52 5.72
CA ASP A 403 35.91 -25.68 6.19
C ASP A 403 35.22 -26.35 7.37
N THR A 404 35.16 -25.64 8.48
CA THR A 404 34.54 -26.13 9.73
C THR A 404 33.70 -25.02 10.37
N LYS A 405 32.45 -25.37 10.71
CA LYS A 405 31.56 -24.47 11.43
C LYS A 405 30.79 -25.20 12.52
N THR A 406 30.58 -24.51 13.63
CA THR A 406 29.76 -24.96 14.75
C THR A 406 28.52 -24.10 14.86
N TYR A 407 27.39 -24.75 15.06
CA TYR A 407 26.08 -24.14 15.22
C TYR A 407 25.47 -24.60 16.54
N SER A 408 24.80 -23.69 17.24
CA SER A 408 23.96 -24.06 18.37
C SER A 408 22.62 -24.62 17.89
N ILE A 409 21.94 -25.36 18.75
CA ILE A 409 20.62 -25.92 18.49
C ILE A 409 19.60 -25.23 19.40
N ALA A 410 18.52 -24.75 18.80
CA ALA A 410 17.36 -24.23 19.50
C ALA A 410 16.13 -25.08 19.16
N ILE A 411 15.56 -25.74 20.15
CA ILE A 411 14.31 -26.51 20.00
C ILE A 411 13.14 -25.62 20.37
N LYS A 412 12.21 -25.43 19.42
CA LYS A 412 11.02 -24.61 19.66
C LYS A 412 10.22 -25.12 20.86
N GLY A 413 10.11 -24.29 21.89
CA GLY A 413 9.39 -24.61 23.13
C GLY A 413 10.25 -25.21 24.26
N ASP A 414 11.47 -25.70 23.98
CA ASP A 414 12.41 -26.19 25.00
C ASP A 414 13.30 -25.03 25.49
N THR A 415 12.81 -24.27 26.42
CA THR A 415 13.56 -23.17 27.07
C THR A 415 14.40 -23.66 28.24
N SER A 416 14.15 -24.86 28.76
CA SER A 416 14.89 -25.50 29.83
C SER A 416 16.19 -26.15 29.34
N GLY A 417 16.25 -26.56 28.05
CA GLY A 417 17.35 -27.32 27.46
C GLY A 417 17.38 -28.77 27.93
N ASP A 418 16.21 -29.35 28.22
CA ASP A 418 16.10 -30.74 28.67
C ASP A 418 15.57 -31.69 27.62
N ALA A 419 15.43 -31.24 26.39
CA ALA A 419 14.87 -31.92 25.22
C ALA A 419 13.36 -32.25 25.30
N ASN A 420 12.65 -31.80 26.33
CA ASN A 420 11.23 -32.00 26.52
C ASN A 420 10.51 -30.66 26.56
N ILE A 421 9.30 -30.63 26.03
CA ILE A 421 8.44 -29.44 26.17
C ILE A 421 7.44 -29.72 27.29
N ASN A 422 7.59 -29.05 28.43
CA ASN A 422 6.81 -29.31 29.63
C ASN A 422 6.60 -28.05 30.49
N ILE A 423 6.09 -28.23 31.70
CA ILE A 423 5.83 -27.11 32.62
C ILE A 423 7.09 -26.32 33.03
N ALA A 424 8.29 -26.94 33.02
CA ALA A 424 9.52 -26.26 33.36
C ALA A 424 9.87 -25.16 32.37
N ASP A 425 9.57 -25.38 31.06
CA ASP A 425 9.77 -24.39 30.01
C ASP A 425 8.82 -23.21 30.19
N LEU A 426 7.53 -23.50 30.45
CA LEU A 426 6.54 -22.46 30.73
C LEU A 426 6.94 -21.61 31.95
N LEU A 427 7.44 -22.23 33.02
CA LEU A 427 7.91 -21.51 34.20
C LEU A 427 9.13 -20.63 33.90
N LYS A 428 10.04 -21.07 33.01
CA LYS A 428 11.18 -20.23 32.59
C LYS A 428 10.72 -19.02 31.81
N VAL A 429 9.82 -19.20 30.83
CA VAL A 429 9.20 -18.09 30.07
C VAL A 429 8.49 -17.11 30.99
N GLN A 430 7.72 -17.62 31.97
CA GLN A 430 7.02 -16.77 32.94
C GLN A 430 8.03 -15.96 33.80
N LYS A 431 9.11 -16.58 34.26
CA LYS A 431 10.14 -15.88 35.03
C LYS A 431 10.87 -14.82 34.20
N HIS A 432 11.09 -15.07 32.90
CA HIS A 432 11.67 -14.10 31.98
C HIS A 432 10.73 -12.90 31.79
N ILE A 433 9.44 -13.13 31.53
CA ILE A 433 8.42 -12.06 31.36
C ILE A 433 8.34 -11.21 32.66
N LEU A 434 8.46 -11.83 33.82
CA LEU A 434 8.46 -11.14 35.14
C LEU A 434 9.80 -10.46 35.48
N GLY A 435 10.82 -10.57 34.63
CA GLY A 435 12.13 -9.97 34.84
C GLY A 435 13.03 -10.67 35.85
N TYR A 436 12.70 -11.92 36.26
CA TYR A 436 13.51 -12.69 37.23
C TYR A 436 14.71 -13.39 36.59
N ILE A 437 14.64 -13.70 35.27
CA ILE A 437 15.76 -14.33 34.53
C ILE A 437 15.78 -13.78 33.10
N ASN A 438 16.91 -13.91 32.40
CA ASN A 438 17.03 -13.78 30.95
C ASN A 438 17.02 -15.17 30.31
N LEU A 439 16.28 -15.35 29.24
CA LEU A 439 16.26 -16.57 28.40
C LEU A 439 17.29 -16.47 27.30
#